data_37bfc2d2668b496d4480ad08ffb4ac49
#
_entry.id   37bfc2d2668b496d4480ad08ffb4ac49
#
_cell.length_a   1.000
_cell.length_b   1.000
_cell.length_c   1.000
_cell.angle_alpha   90.00
_cell.angle_beta   90.00
_cell.angle_gamma   90.00
#
_symmetry.space_group_name_H-M   'P 1'
#
loop_
_entity.id
_entity.type
_entity.pdbx_description
1 polymer ?
#
loop_
_entity_poly.entity_id
_entity_poly.type
_entity_poly.pdbx_seq_one_letter_code
_entity_poly.pdbx_strand_id
1 'polypeptide(L)'
;PGKDEDRVVFLGDSITDSWKLAEYFPGKPYINRGISGQTTPQMLIRFRPDVIALRPKVVVILAGTNDIAGNTGLMTVETIEGNLISIFELSRANNINVVIASVLPVSDYNKNSEGKQIVQTVRRPPGQILDLNRRIKDYASKNGLVYLDYFTAMADEKGFLKEELARDGLHPNAKGYEVMKTLAEQAITTALKKKRKK
;
A
#
# COMPACT_ATOMS: atom_id res chain seq x y z
N PRO A 1 7.70 -14.44 19.21
CA PRO A 1 7.50 -15.14 17.95
C PRO A 1 8.61 -16.15 17.76
N GLY A 2 8.23 -17.38 17.29
CA GLY A 2 9.23 -18.40 16.97
C GLY A 2 10.18 -17.89 15.89
N LYS A 3 11.45 -18.34 15.90
CA LYS A 3 12.47 -17.92 14.92
C LYS A 3 12.09 -18.21 13.46
N ASP A 4 11.14 -19.12 13.25
CA ASP A 4 10.75 -19.63 11.93
C ASP A 4 9.38 -19.13 11.43
N GLU A 5 8.73 -18.23 12.16
CA GLU A 5 7.43 -17.69 11.76
C GLU A 5 7.58 -16.73 10.56
N ASP A 6 6.83 -16.99 9.47
CA ASP A 6 6.77 -16.13 8.28
C ASP A 6 5.87 -14.90 8.53
N ARG A 7 6.18 -14.14 9.58
CA ARG A 7 5.42 -12.95 9.93
C ARG A 7 5.53 -11.89 8.85
N VAL A 8 4.37 -11.36 8.45
CA VAL A 8 4.23 -10.26 7.50
C VAL A 8 3.50 -9.11 8.18
N VAL A 9 4.02 -7.90 8.06
CA VAL A 9 3.33 -6.69 8.49
C VAL A 9 2.82 -5.94 7.27
N PHE A 10 1.54 -5.56 7.29
CA PHE A 10 0.93 -4.67 6.31
C PHE A 10 0.88 -3.27 6.91
N LEU A 11 1.72 -2.38 6.40
CA LEU A 11 1.80 -0.97 6.79
C LEU A 11 1.05 -0.13 5.76
N GLY A 12 0.15 0.74 6.22
CA GLY A 12 -0.61 1.59 5.31
C GLY A 12 -1.61 2.52 6.01
N ASP A 13 -2.53 2.99 5.22
CA ASP A 13 -3.61 3.91 5.61
C ASP A 13 -4.97 3.20 5.80
N SER A 14 -6.08 3.89 5.49
CA SER A 14 -7.45 3.35 5.60
C SER A 14 -7.70 2.12 4.72
N ILE A 15 -7.03 2.00 3.58
CA ILE A 15 -7.17 0.85 2.69
C ILE A 15 -6.60 -0.40 3.37
N THR A 16 -5.47 -0.26 4.05
CA THR A 16 -4.88 -1.35 4.85
C THR A 16 -5.68 -1.59 6.14
N ASP A 17 -6.03 -0.53 6.87
CA ASP A 17 -6.79 -0.58 8.13
C ASP A 17 -8.09 -1.37 7.98
N SER A 18 -8.87 -1.09 6.93
CA SER A 18 -10.15 -1.75 6.65
C SER A 18 -10.00 -3.20 6.15
N TRP A 19 -8.79 -3.64 5.83
CA TRP A 19 -8.58 -5.00 5.30
C TRP A 19 -8.52 -6.03 6.42
N LYS A 20 -9.54 -6.84 6.53
CA LYS A 20 -9.65 -7.89 7.55
C LYS A 20 -8.73 -9.07 7.25
N LEU A 21 -7.43 -8.89 7.46
CA LEU A 21 -6.40 -9.86 7.05
C LEU A 21 -6.66 -11.28 7.52
N ALA A 22 -7.23 -11.48 8.72
CA ALA A 22 -7.52 -12.81 9.23
C ALA A 22 -8.62 -13.54 8.43
N GLU A 23 -9.56 -12.79 7.82
CA GLU A 23 -10.60 -13.37 6.97
C GLU A 23 -10.04 -13.72 5.58
N TYR A 24 -9.20 -12.83 5.02
CA TYR A 24 -8.62 -13.00 3.69
C TYR A 24 -7.43 -13.97 3.66
N PHE A 25 -6.67 -14.08 4.76
CA PHE A 25 -5.47 -14.91 4.87
C PHE A 25 -5.55 -15.82 6.11
N PRO A 26 -6.49 -16.78 6.15
CA PRO A 26 -6.70 -17.61 7.33
C PRO A 26 -5.44 -18.40 7.68
N GLY A 27 -5.10 -18.40 8.97
CA GLY A 27 -3.93 -19.12 9.50
C GLY A 27 -2.57 -18.52 9.16
N LYS A 28 -2.50 -17.35 8.49
CA LYS A 28 -1.25 -16.67 8.22
C LYS A 28 -0.88 -15.72 9.36
N PRO A 29 0.40 -15.64 9.74
CA PRO A 29 0.87 -14.72 10.78
C PRO A 29 1.01 -13.29 10.23
N TYR A 30 -0.08 -12.75 9.68
CA TYR A 30 -0.12 -11.43 9.07
C TYR A 30 -0.70 -10.41 10.05
N ILE A 31 -0.01 -9.26 10.18
CA ILE A 31 -0.37 -8.21 11.12
C ILE A 31 -0.75 -6.95 10.36
N ASN A 32 -1.96 -6.47 10.62
CA ASN A 32 -2.43 -5.19 10.09
C ASN A 32 -1.86 -4.04 10.93
N ARG A 33 -1.22 -3.10 10.26
CA ARG A 33 -0.72 -1.82 10.78
C ARG A 33 -1.17 -0.65 9.88
N GLY A 34 -2.37 -0.77 9.31
CA GLY A 34 -3.09 0.34 8.69
C GLY A 34 -3.62 1.30 9.76
N ILE A 35 -3.57 2.59 9.48
CA ILE A 35 -4.24 3.63 10.27
C ILE A 35 -4.88 4.61 9.31
N SER A 36 -6.20 4.73 9.38
CA SER A 36 -6.99 5.57 8.48
C SER A 36 -6.50 7.01 8.42
N GLY A 37 -6.42 7.56 7.22
CA GLY A 37 -6.05 8.96 6.96
C GLY A 37 -4.56 9.27 7.02
N GLN A 38 -3.72 8.33 7.43
CA GLN A 38 -2.28 8.59 7.59
C GLN A 38 -1.54 8.81 6.28
N THR A 39 -0.51 9.65 6.38
CA THR A 39 0.45 10.03 5.35
C THR A 39 1.81 9.38 5.59
N THR A 40 2.69 9.42 4.59
CA THR A 40 4.01 8.79 4.66
C THR A 40 4.90 9.31 5.80
N PRO A 41 4.94 10.62 6.16
CA PRO A 41 5.68 11.08 7.35
C PRO A 41 5.17 10.45 8.65
N GLN A 42 3.86 10.32 8.81
CA GLN A 42 3.27 9.71 9.99
C GLN A 42 3.62 8.22 10.08
N MET A 43 3.62 7.50 8.96
CA MET A 43 4.05 6.10 8.89
C MET A 43 5.54 5.95 9.22
N LEU A 44 6.38 6.88 8.77
CA LEU A 44 7.81 6.89 9.07
C LEU A 44 8.08 7.04 10.57
N ILE A 45 7.38 7.95 11.26
CA ILE A 45 7.51 8.17 12.71
C ILE A 45 7.19 6.90 13.50
N ARG A 46 6.12 6.18 13.12
CA ARG A 46 5.68 4.95 13.81
C ARG A 46 6.33 3.66 13.29
N PHE A 47 7.22 3.74 12.31
CA PHE A 47 7.78 2.56 11.65
C PHE A 47 8.50 1.63 12.63
N ARG A 48 9.21 2.18 13.62
CA ARG A 48 9.93 1.37 14.61
C ARG A 48 8.97 0.54 15.49
N PRO A 49 7.98 1.11 16.19
CA PRO A 49 7.06 0.31 17.02
C PRO A 49 6.16 -0.62 16.21
N ASP A 50 5.71 -0.19 15.04
CA ASP A 50 4.70 -0.91 14.26
C ASP A 50 5.27 -1.95 13.30
N VAL A 51 6.55 -1.85 12.93
CA VAL A 51 7.19 -2.79 12.01
C VAL A 51 8.44 -3.40 12.63
N ILE A 52 9.47 -2.60 12.95
CA ILE A 52 10.77 -3.12 13.37
C ILE A 52 10.66 -3.95 14.66
N ALA A 53 9.94 -3.43 15.67
CA ALA A 53 9.75 -4.11 16.95
C ALA A 53 8.99 -5.44 16.82
N LEU A 54 8.16 -5.60 15.79
CA LEU A 54 7.44 -6.84 15.51
C LEU A 54 8.32 -7.89 14.81
N ARG A 55 9.49 -7.52 14.34
CA ARG A 55 10.48 -8.41 13.69
C ARG A 55 9.89 -9.27 12.57
N PRO A 56 9.18 -8.68 11.57
CA PRO A 56 8.60 -9.46 10.48
C PRO A 56 9.70 -9.95 9.52
N LYS A 57 9.38 -10.97 8.73
CA LYS A 57 10.21 -11.36 7.58
C LYS A 57 9.97 -10.43 6.39
N VAL A 58 8.74 -9.96 6.23
CA VAL A 58 8.30 -9.10 5.11
C VAL A 58 7.45 -7.95 5.66
N VAL A 59 7.60 -6.77 5.09
CA VAL A 59 6.65 -5.67 5.23
C VAL A 59 6.05 -5.35 3.85
N VAL A 60 4.71 -5.29 3.78
CA VAL A 60 3.95 -4.81 2.62
C VAL A 60 3.57 -3.37 2.90
N ILE A 61 3.93 -2.44 2.02
CA ILE A 61 3.73 -1.01 2.22
C ILE A 61 2.82 -0.47 1.13
N LEU A 62 1.67 0.07 1.52
CA LEU A 62 0.71 0.76 0.66
C LEU A 62 0.47 2.15 1.25
N ALA A 63 1.03 3.19 0.63
CA ALA A 63 0.96 4.56 1.13
C ALA A 63 1.15 5.59 0.01
N GLY A 64 0.70 6.82 0.25
CA GLY A 64 0.85 7.96 -0.66
C GLY A 64 -0.46 8.62 -1.08
N THR A 65 -1.59 7.89 -1.04
CA THR A 65 -2.88 8.45 -1.49
C THR A 65 -3.35 9.62 -0.62
N ASN A 66 -3.06 9.59 0.69
CA ASN A 66 -3.43 10.66 1.63
C ASN A 66 -2.44 11.83 1.59
N ASP A 67 -1.20 11.57 1.23
CA ASP A 67 -0.19 12.60 0.96
C ASP A 67 -0.61 13.43 -0.26
N ILE A 68 -0.95 12.77 -1.36
CA ILE A 68 -1.48 13.40 -2.58
C ILE A 68 -2.75 14.20 -2.27
N ALA A 69 -3.63 13.67 -1.39
CA ALA A 69 -4.84 14.37 -0.96
C ALA A 69 -4.58 15.57 -0.03
N GLY A 70 -3.34 15.79 0.42
CA GLY A 70 -2.97 16.89 1.31
C GLY A 70 -3.46 16.74 2.74
N ASN A 71 -3.66 15.52 3.25
CA ASN A 71 -4.22 15.29 4.60
C ASN A 71 -3.40 15.91 5.73
N THR A 72 -2.09 16.04 5.57
CA THR A 72 -1.18 16.69 6.54
C THR A 72 -0.45 17.90 5.95
N GLY A 73 -1.07 18.53 4.95
CA GLY A 73 -0.49 19.62 4.17
C GLY A 73 -0.03 19.17 2.79
N LEU A 74 0.24 20.16 1.92
CA LEU A 74 0.67 19.89 0.54
C LEU A 74 2.06 19.25 0.54
N MET A 75 2.20 18.17 -0.22
CA MET A 75 3.48 17.50 -0.48
C MET A 75 3.67 17.29 -1.98
N THR A 76 4.92 17.47 -2.45
CA THR A 76 5.27 17.08 -3.80
C THR A 76 5.43 15.57 -3.91
N VAL A 77 5.31 15.03 -5.11
CA VAL A 77 5.52 13.60 -5.37
C VAL A 77 6.95 13.18 -4.95
N GLU A 78 7.94 14.04 -5.14
CA GLU A 78 9.33 13.83 -4.70
C GLU A 78 9.45 13.70 -3.19
N THR A 79 8.72 14.51 -2.43
CA THR A 79 8.70 14.43 -0.96
C THR A 79 8.08 13.10 -0.49
N ILE A 80 6.97 12.70 -1.13
CA ILE A 80 6.31 11.42 -0.82
C ILE A 80 7.25 10.25 -1.14
N GLU A 81 7.89 10.26 -2.31
CA GLU A 81 8.89 9.28 -2.71
C GLU A 81 10.03 9.20 -1.69
N GLY A 82 10.59 10.34 -1.26
CA GLY A 82 11.67 10.40 -0.28
C GLY A 82 11.30 9.78 1.07
N ASN A 83 10.08 10.01 1.56
CA ASN A 83 9.57 9.37 2.78
C ASN A 83 9.45 7.85 2.61
N LEU A 84 8.92 7.39 1.47
CA LEU A 84 8.82 5.96 1.16
C LEU A 84 10.21 5.31 1.07
N ILE A 85 11.17 5.94 0.38
CA ILE A 85 12.56 5.47 0.29
C ILE A 85 13.15 5.31 1.69
N SER A 86 12.95 6.28 2.58
CA SER A 86 13.42 6.21 3.97
C SER A 86 12.83 4.98 4.70
N ILE A 87 11.53 4.69 4.51
CA ILE A 87 10.89 3.49 5.07
C ILE A 87 11.50 2.22 4.48
N PHE A 88 11.78 2.19 3.18
CA PHE A 88 12.39 1.02 2.53
C PHE A 88 13.82 0.78 3.02
N GLU A 89 14.61 1.82 3.17
CA GLU A 89 15.99 1.75 3.69
C GLU A 89 16.03 1.30 5.15
N LEU A 90 15.13 1.83 6.00
CA LEU A 90 14.96 1.38 7.38
C LEU A 90 14.57 -0.10 7.46
N SER A 91 13.70 -0.57 6.56
CA SER A 91 13.35 -1.99 6.48
C SER A 91 14.57 -2.85 6.19
N ARG A 92 15.34 -2.48 5.16
CA ARG A 92 16.57 -3.20 4.75
C ARG A 92 17.62 -3.20 5.84
N ALA A 93 17.85 -2.06 6.50
CA ALA A 93 18.79 -1.94 7.63
C ALA A 93 18.42 -2.84 8.81
N ASN A 94 17.16 -3.24 8.93
CA ASN A 94 16.66 -4.16 9.95
C ASN A 94 16.41 -5.58 9.42
N ASN A 95 16.95 -5.94 8.26
CA ASN A 95 16.83 -7.26 7.63
C ASN A 95 15.36 -7.67 7.36
N ILE A 96 14.51 -6.71 7.00
CA ILE A 96 13.11 -6.94 6.63
C ILE A 96 13.00 -6.84 5.10
N ASN A 97 12.49 -7.89 4.45
CA ASN A 97 12.20 -7.83 3.02
C ASN A 97 11.01 -6.91 2.75
N VAL A 98 11.09 -6.12 1.69
CA VAL A 98 10.09 -5.10 1.36
C VAL A 98 9.29 -5.52 0.13
N VAL A 99 7.97 -5.41 0.24
CA VAL A 99 7.01 -5.39 -0.87
C VAL A 99 6.46 -3.97 -0.96
N ILE A 100 6.72 -3.31 -2.08
CA ILE A 100 6.23 -1.96 -2.35
C ILE A 100 4.98 -2.07 -3.21
N ALA A 101 3.82 -1.68 -2.66
CA ALA A 101 2.59 -1.66 -3.42
C ALA A 101 2.41 -0.33 -4.15
N SER A 102 1.91 -0.38 -5.38
CA SER A 102 1.44 0.82 -6.07
C SER A 102 0.27 1.44 -5.32
N VAL A 103 0.19 2.76 -5.30
CA VAL A 103 -1.03 3.48 -4.90
C VAL A 103 -2.15 3.09 -5.87
N LEU A 104 -3.33 2.80 -5.33
CA LEU A 104 -4.49 2.40 -6.13
C LEU A 104 -4.96 3.56 -7.03
N PRO A 105 -5.58 3.25 -8.17
CA PRO A 105 -6.32 4.27 -8.91
C PRO A 105 -7.48 4.81 -8.06
N VAL A 106 -8.00 5.97 -8.43
CA VAL A 106 -9.23 6.55 -7.86
C VAL A 106 -10.24 6.81 -8.98
N SER A 107 -11.51 6.95 -8.63
CA SER A 107 -12.55 7.31 -9.61
C SER A 107 -13.64 8.16 -8.99
N ASP A 108 -14.45 8.77 -9.86
CA ASP A 108 -15.63 9.55 -9.48
C ASP A 108 -16.93 8.82 -9.91
N TYR A 109 -16.88 7.49 -10.11
CA TYR A 109 -18.01 6.71 -10.60
C TYR A 109 -19.06 6.43 -9.52
N ASN A 110 -18.61 6.25 -8.27
CA ASN A 110 -19.50 5.88 -7.19
C ASN A 110 -20.37 7.06 -6.70
N LYS A 111 -21.54 6.71 -6.18
CA LYS A 111 -22.50 7.66 -5.59
C LYS A 111 -22.71 7.36 -4.12
N ASN A 112 -23.01 8.39 -3.34
CA ASN A 112 -23.40 8.23 -1.94
C ASN A 112 -24.86 7.74 -1.81
N SER A 113 -25.33 7.53 -0.59
CA SER A 113 -26.70 7.07 -0.29
C SER A 113 -27.81 8.00 -0.80
N GLU A 114 -27.49 9.26 -1.08
CA GLU A 114 -28.40 10.27 -1.63
C GLU A 114 -28.35 10.33 -3.16
N GLY A 115 -27.57 9.45 -3.81
CA GLY A 115 -27.38 9.42 -5.27
C GLY A 115 -26.43 10.50 -5.80
N LYS A 116 -25.76 11.27 -4.91
CA LYS A 116 -24.80 12.30 -5.29
C LYS A 116 -23.44 11.67 -5.59
N GLN A 117 -22.84 12.10 -6.68
CA GLN A 117 -21.50 11.64 -7.09
C GLN A 117 -20.44 11.94 -6.03
N ILE A 118 -19.61 10.94 -5.72
CA ILE A 118 -18.46 11.08 -4.85
C ILE A 118 -17.25 11.42 -5.72
N VAL A 119 -16.59 12.55 -5.42
CA VAL A 119 -15.47 13.05 -6.22
C VAL A 119 -14.16 12.80 -5.48
N GLN A 120 -13.29 11.96 -6.05
CA GLN A 120 -11.98 11.63 -5.52
C GLN A 120 -10.84 12.26 -6.33
N THR A 121 -11.03 12.42 -7.64
CA THR A 121 -9.96 12.81 -8.58
C THR A 121 -9.45 14.24 -8.36
N VAL A 122 -10.28 15.13 -7.81
CA VAL A 122 -9.89 16.51 -7.48
C VAL A 122 -8.83 16.53 -6.38
N ARG A 123 -8.99 15.74 -5.34
CA ARG A 123 -8.04 15.66 -4.23
C ARG A 123 -6.86 14.71 -4.51
N ARG A 124 -7.05 13.80 -5.44
CA ARG A 124 -6.07 12.77 -5.83
C ARG A 124 -5.93 12.75 -7.35
N PRO A 125 -5.25 13.76 -7.94
CA PRO A 125 -5.09 13.83 -9.38
C PRO A 125 -4.45 12.55 -9.92
N PRO A 126 -5.07 11.86 -10.90
CA PRO A 126 -4.54 10.59 -11.43
C PRO A 126 -3.10 10.70 -11.94
N GLY A 127 -2.73 11.85 -12.50
CA GLY A 127 -1.35 12.09 -12.96
C GLY A 127 -0.31 12.03 -11.84
N GLN A 128 -0.64 12.49 -10.62
CA GLN A 128 0.26 12.40 -9.47
C GLN A 128 0.38 10.96 -8.96
N ILE A 129 -0.72 10.19 -8.99
CA ILE A 129 -0.70 8.76 -8.63
C ILE A 129 0.20 8.00 -9.61
N LEU A 130 0.04 8.24 -10.90
CA LEU A 130 0.87 7.60 -11.93
C LEU A 130 2.36 7.97 -11.81
N ASP A 131 2.69 9.24 -11.55
CA ASP A 131 4.08 9.66 -11.37
C ASP A 131 4.69 9.01 -10.12
N LEU A 132 3.99 9.00 -8.98
CA LEU A 132 4.45 8.33 -7.77
C LEU A 132 4.66 6.83 -8.03
N ASN A 133 3.69 6.15 -8.64
CA ASN A 133 3.78 4.72 -8.94
C ASN A 133 4.96 4.40 -9.87
N ARG A 134 5.21 5.21 -10.89
CA ARG A 134 6.38 5.09 -11.76
C ARG A 134 7.68 5.19 -10.96
N ARG A 135 7.83 6.21 -10.12
CA ARG A 135 9.03 6.45 -9.30
C ARG A 135 9.32 5.30 -8.35
N ILE A 136 8.32 4.85 -7.58
CA ILE A 136 8.51 3.73 -6.64
C ILE A 136 8.76 2.40 -7.34
N LYS A 137 8.20 2.18 -8.54
CA LYS A 137 8.49 1.02 -9.38
C LYS A 137 9.94 1.02 -9.86
N ASP A 138 10.40 2.18 -10.34
CA ASP A 138 11.79 2.36 -10.77
C ASP A 138 12.76 2.14 -9.60
N TYR A 139 12.45 2.68 -8.42
CA TYR A 139 13.25 2.45 -7.22
C TYR A 139 13.27 0.95 -6.84
N ALA A 140 12.13 0.28 -6.86
CA ALA A 140 12.04 -1.15 -6.57
C ALA A 140 12.91 -1.97 -7.52
N SER A 141 12.85 -1.69 -8.82
CA SER A 141 13.64 -2.37 -9.85
C SER A 141 15.14 -2.18 -9.61
N LYS A 142 15.60 -0.94 -9.43
CA LYS A 142 17.02 -0.61 -9.20
C LYS A 142 17.58 -1.23 -7.92
N ASN A 143 16.74 -1.39 -6.89
CA ASN A 143 17.16 -1.90 -5.57
C ASN A 143 16.81 -3.38 -5.34
N GLY A 144 16.27 -4.07 -6.35
CA GLY A 144 15.89 -5.48 -6.25
C GLY A 144 14.80 -5.74 -5.21
N LEU A 145 13.88 -4.79 -4.99
CA LEU A 145 12.71 -4.96 -4.13
C LEU A 145 11.56 -5.62 -4.90
N VAL A 146 10.54 -6.07 -4.20
CA VAL A 146 9.33 -6.61 -4.84
C VAL A 146 8.34 -5.49 -5.04
N TYR A 147 7.99 -5.22 -6.30
CA TYR A 147 6.91 -4.29 -6.63
C TYR A 147 5.59 -5.05 -6.77
N LEU A 148 4.55 -4.56 -6.13
CA LEU A 148 3.20 -5.13 -6.12
C LEU A 148 2.26 -4.18 -6.87
N ASP A 149 1.87 -4.56 -8.07
CA ASP A 149 1.08 -3.71 -8.96
C ASP A 149 -0.44 -3.88 -8.74
N TYR A 150 -0.97 -3.22 -7.74
CA TYR A 150 -2.42 -3.12 -7.56
C TYR A 150 -3.07 -2.20 -8.59
N PHE A 151 -2.36 -1.12 -8.99
CA PHE A 151 -2.93 -0.10 -9.87
C PHE A 151 -3.44 -0.72 -11.17
N THR A 152 -2.58 -1.45 -11.88
CA THR A 152 -2.94 -2.05 -13.16
C THR A 152 -4.10 -3.04 -13.06
N ALA A 153 -4.17 -3.82 -11.99
CA ALA A 153 -5.24 -4.82 -11.82
C ALA A 153 -6.59 -4.19 -11.50
N MET A 154 -6.59 -3.03 -10.84
CA MET A 154 -7.81 -2.37 -10.35
C MET A 154 -8.28 -1.22 -11.25
N ALA A 155 -7.43 -0.74 -12.17
CA ALA A 155 -7.77 0.32 -13.11
C ALA A 155 -8.61 -0.22 -14.28
N ASP A 156 -9.54 0.61 -14.75
CA ASP A 156 -10.22 0.43 -16.03
C ASP A 156 -9.32 0.89 -17.22
N GLU A 157 -9.84 0.84 -18.43
CA GLU A 157 -9.12 1.23 -19.65
C GLU A 157 -8.73 2.72 -19.68
N LYS A 158 -9.39 3.55 -18.87
CA LYS A 158 -9.12 4.99 -18.74
C LYS A 158 -8.15 5.31 -17.59
N GLY A 159 -7.74 4.29 -16.81
CA GLY A 159 -6.86 4.44 -15.66
C GLY A 159 -7.57 4.84 -14.36
N PHE A 160 -8.89 4.75 -14.30
CA PHE A 160 -9.68 5.00 -13.10
C PHE A 160 -10.02 3.72 -12.35
N LEU A 161 -10.25 3.82 -11.05
CA LEU A 161 -10.67 2.68 -10.24
C LEU A 161 -12.02 2.13 -10.73
N LYS A 162 -12.03 0.84 -11.06
CA LYS A 162 -13.25 0.14 -11.49
C LYS A 162 -14.34 0.29 -10.44
N GLU A 163 -15.54 0.72 -10.86
CA GLU A 163 -16.67 0.98 -9.98
C GLU A 163 -17.05 -0.24 -9.14
N GLU A 164 -17.05 -1.44 -9.76
CA GLU A 164 -17.41 -2.70 -9.11
C GLU A 164 -16.38 -3.18 -8.06
N LEU A 165 -15.18 -2.58 -7.99
CA LEU A 165 -14.15 -2.90 -7.02
C LEU A 165 -14.10 -1.93 -5.84
N ALA A 166 -14.85 -0.84 -5.89
CA ALA A 166 -14.80 0.24 -4.91
C ALA A 166 -16.14 0.47 -4.19
N ARG A 167 -16.08 1.11 -3.02
CA ARG A 167 -17.26 1.58 -2.27
C ARG A 167 -17.57 3.04 -2.58
N ASP A 168 -16.55 3.83 -2.82
CA ASP A 168 -16.63 5.30 -2.89
C ASP A 168 -15.61 5.91 -3.88
N GLY A 169 -15.10 5.10 -4.81
CA GLY A 169 -14.08 5.54 -5.76
C GLY A 169 -12.65 5.63 -5.20
N LEU A 170 -12.44 5.24 -3.94
CA LEU A 170 -11.14 5.20 -3.27
C LEU A 170 -10.91 3.88 -2.52
N HIS A 171 -11.86 3.49 -1.66
CA HIS A 171 -11.73 2.34 -0.80
C HIS A 171 -12.25 1.07 -1.48
N PRO A 172 -11.46 -0.01 -1.53
CA PRO A 172 -11.91 -1.28 -2.07
C PRO A 172 -13.13 -1.83 -1.31
N ASN A 173 -14.04 -2.44 -2.04
CA ASN A 173 -15.07 -3.31 -1.49
C ASN A 173 -14.55 -4.75 -1.38
N ALA A 174 -15.40 -5.73 -1.01
CA ALA A 174 -15.00 -7.12 -0.87
C ALA A 174 -14.36 -7.69 -2.15
N LYS A 175 -14.91 -7.36 -3.34
CA LYS A 175 -14.34 -7.79 -4.63
C LYS A 175 -12.96 -7.18 -4.87
N GLY A 176 -12.78 -5.89 -4.54
CA GLY A 176 -11.51 -5.20 -4.64
C GLY A 176 -10.43 -5.84 -3.74
N TYR A 177 -10.78 -6.19 -2.50
CA TYR A 177 -9.85 -6.89 -1.61
C TYR A 177 -9.52 -8.32 -2.06
N GLU A 178 -10.42 -9.04 -2.75
CA GLU A 178 -10.07 -10.35 -3.34
C GLU A 178 -9.03 -10.21 -4.47
N VAL A 179 -9.13 -9.17 -5.30
CA VAL A 179 -8.10 -8.87 -6.31
C VAL A 179 -6.77 -8.56 -5.61
N MET A 180 -6.79 -7.69 -4.61
CA MET A 180 -5.59 -7.31 -3.86
C MET A 180 -4.95 -8.51 -3.15
N LYS A 181 -5.76 -9.39 -2.55
CA LYS A 181 -5.32 -10.62 -1.87
C LYS A 181 -4.46 -11.48 -2.78
N THR A 182 -4.98 -11.83 -3.96
CA THR A 182 -4.28 -12.71 -4.90
C THR A 182 -2.89 -12.16 -5.27
N LEU A 183 -2.81 -10.86 -5.54
CA LEU A 183 -1.56 -10.20 -5.88
C LEU A 183 -0.60 -10.10 -4.68
N ALA A 184 -1.14 -9.81 -3.49
CA ALA A 184 -0.35 -9.75 -2.26
C ALA A 184 0.29 -11.11 -1.93
N GLU A 185 -0.44 -12.21 -2.04
CA GLU A 185 0.09 -13.56 -1.80
C GLU A 185 1.27 -13.88 -2.70
N GLN A 186 1.18 -13.55 -3.99
CA GLN A 186 2.27 -13.75 -4.96
C GLN A 186 3.50 -12.92 -4.60
N ALA A 187 3.30 -11.64 -4.29
CA ALA A 187 4.37 -10.72 -3.92
C ALA A 187 5.05 -11.12 -2.61
N ILE A 188 4.28 -11.48 -1.59
CA ILE A 188 4.79 -11.96 -0.28
C ILE A 188 5.59 -13.24 -0.46
N THR A 189 5.06 -14.22 -1.23
CA THR A 189 5.77 -15.47 -1.52
C THR A 189 7.11 -15.20 -2.20
N THR A 190 7.14 -14.26 -3.14
CA THR A 190 8.38 -13.83 -3.79
C THR A 190 9.35 -13.18 -2.81
N ALA A 191 8.86 -12.31 -1.94
CA ALA A 191 9.67 -11.62 -0.94
C ALA A 191 10.25 -12.59 0.10
N LEU A 192 9.47 -13.58 0.55
CA LEU A 192 9.92 -14.61 1.52
C LEU A 192 11.06 -15.48 0.99
N LYS A 193 11.12 -15.71 -0.34
CA LYS A 193 12.20 -16.48 -0.99
C LYS A 193 13.50 -15.68 -1.15
N LYS A 194 13.47 -14.36 -1.03
CA LYS A 194 14.68 -13.54 -1.15
C LYS A 194 15.59 -13.74 0.05
N LYS A 195 16.87 -14.09 -0.21
CA LYS A 195 17.89 -14.15 0.82
C LYS A 195 18.06 -12.75 1.42
N ARG A 196 17.99 -12.64 2.75
CA ARG A 196 18.34 -11.40 3.46
C ARG A 196 19.81 -11.10 3.17
N LYS A 197 20.11 -9.94 2.61
CA LYS A 197 21.50 -9.50 2.48
C LYS A 197 22.01 -9.24 3.90
N LYS A 198 23.08 -9.96 4.26
CA LYS A 198 23.84 -9.68 5.48
C LYS A 198 24.50 -8.30 5.39
#